data_ce77cdd84ca841d0f14435f2232cdcc2
#
_entry.id   ce77cdd84ca841d0f14435f2232cdcc2
#
_cell.length_a   1.000
_cell.length_b   1.000
_cell.length_c   1.000
_cell.angle_alpha   90.00
_cell.angle_beta   90.00
_cell.angle_gamma   90.00
#
_symmetry.space_group_name_H-M   'P 1'
#
loop_
_entity.id
_entity.type
_entity.pdbx_description
1 polymer ?
#
loop_
_entity_poly.entity_id
_entity_poly.type
_entity_poly.pdbx_seq_one_letter_code
_entity_poly.pdbx_strand_id
1 'polypeptide(L)'
;MKLRVRLRVAGVDEAGRGPLAGPVVAAAVILNPARPIRGLADSKVLEPEERERLALLIRERALCYAVAWADAEEIDSINILQATMLAMRRALLGLAVPPQQVFVDGNRCPCTDGLGFECLFEAVIKGDASVPSVSAASILAKTTRDALMRDLDHRYPGFSLSGHKGYPTPSHVAALNALGPSPLHRRSFAPVRVSDFLDADL
;
A
#
# COMPACT_ATOMS: atom_id res chain seq x y z
N MET A 1 -37.69 13.21 -13.90
CA MET A 1 -36.23 13.04 -14.05
C MET A 1 -35.74 12.11 -12.93
N LYS A 2 -35.54 10.81 -13.23
CA LYS A 2 -35.05 9.86 -12.21
C LYS A 2 -33.58 10.20 -11.92
N LEU A 3 -33.26 10.73 -10.73
CA LEU A 3 -31.91 10.83 -10.21
C LEU A 3 -31.33 9.39 -10.20
N ARG A 4 -30.44 9.07 -11.13
CA ARG A 4 -29.59 7.89 -11.01
C ARG A 4 -28.64 8.14 -9.85
N VAL A 5 -28.97 7.64 -8.68
CA VAL A 5 -28.02 7.55 -7.56
C VAL A 5 -26.87 6.68 -8.06
N ARG A 6 -25.74 7.30 -8.36
CA ARG A 6 -24.54 6.54 -8.71
C ARG A 6 -23.97 5.96 -7.44
N LEU A 7 -23.76 4.65 -7.42
CA LEU A 7 -23.13 3.95 -6.31
C LEU A 7 -21.75 4.55 -6.02
N ARG A 8 -21.45 4.76 -4.76
CA ARG A 8 -20.10 5.11 -4.30
C ARG A 8 -19.29 3.81 -4.23
N VAL A 9 -18.43 3.63 -5.22
CA VAL A 9 -17.58 2.46 -5.36
C VAL A 9 -16.18 2.82 -4.90
N ALA A 10 -15.68 2.19 -3.86
CA ALA A 10 -14.30 2.29 -3.43
C ALA A 10 -13.46 1.19 -4.09
N GLY A 11 -12.25 1.52 -4.50
CA GLY A 11 -11.19 0.57 -4.82
C GLY A 11 -10.15 0.59 -3.71
N VAL A 12 -9.60 -0.57 -3.39
CA VAL A 12 -8.57 -0.76 -2.37
C VAL A 12 -7.43 -1.59 -2.94
N ASP A 13 -6.20 -1.14 -2.71
CA ASP A 13 -4.98 -1.87 -3.09
C ASP A 13 -3.84 -1.54 -2.12
N GLU A 14 -2.76 -2.33 -2.17
CA GLU A 14 -1.58 -2.17 -1.31
C GLU A 14 -0.27 -2.08 -2.11
N ALA A 15 0.77 -1.59 -1.45
CA ALA A 15 2.16 -1.63 -1.90
C ALA A 15 3.09 -2.02 -0.76
N GLY A 16 4.12 -2.83 -1.06
CA GLY A 16 5.17 -3.11 -0.09
C GLY A 16 5.02 -4.39 0.69
N ARG A 17 4.37 -5.44 0.17
CA ARG A 17 4.31 -6.76 0.84
C ARG A 17 5.65 -7.51 0.81
N GLY A 18 6.35 -7.48 -0.32
CA GLY A 18 7.59 -8.25 -0.52
C GLY A 18 8.91 -7.69 0.05
N PRO A 19 9.05 -6.37 0.31
CA PRO A 19 10.27 -5.79 0.87
C PRO A 19 10.65 -6.36 2.24
N LEU A 20 11.97 -6.36 2.53
CA LEU A 20 12.56 -6.72 3.84
C LEU A 20 12.43 -5.61 4.87
N ALA A 21 12.21 -4.36 4.42
CA ALA A 21 12.17 -3.19 5.28
C ALA A 21 11.03 -2.23 4.90
N GLY A 22 10.57 -1.49 5.90
CA GLY A 22 9.54 -0.47 5.78
C GLY A 22 8.11 -1.02 5.83
N PRO A 23 7.11 -0.12 5.82
CA PRO A 23 5.71 -0.48 6.00
C PRO A 23 5.10 -1.17 4.77
N VAL A 24 4.01 -1.88 4.99
CA VAL A 24 3.01 -2.14 3.95
C VAL A 24 2.01 -0.99 3.96
N VAL A 25 1.78 -0.39 2.79
CA VAL A 25 0.91 0.79 2.61
C VAL A 25 -0.30 0.37 1.79
N ALA A 26 -1.49 0.73 2.25
CA ALA A 26 -2.74 0.53 1.50
C ALA A 26 -3.43 1.88 1.24
N ALA A 27 -4.17 1.94 0.15
CA ALA A 27 -5.02 3.09 -0.17
C ALA A 27 -6.45 2.63 -0.47
N ALA A 28 -7.41 3.51 -0.16
CA ALA A 28 -8.80 3.38 -0.55
C ALA A 28 -9.21 4.63 -1.33
N VAL A 29 -9.85 4.48 -2.49
CA VAL A 29 -10.22 5.60 -3.37
C VAL A 29 -11.65 5.46 -3.86
N ILE A 30 -12.45 6.50 -3.71
CA ILE A 30 -13.76 6.66 -4.37
C ILE A 30 -13.59 7.71 -5.47
N LEU A 31 -13.67 7.30 -6.72
CA LEU A 31 -13.56 8.23 -7.85
C LEU A 31 -14.80 9.13 -7.97
N ASN A 32 -14.57 10.38 -8.40
CA ASN A 32 -15.66 11.32 -8.68
C ASN A 32 -16.07 11.19 -10.17
N PRO A 33 -17.28 10.71 -10.47
CA PRO A 33 -17.72 10.55 -11.86
C PRO A 33 -17.91 11.87 -12.62
N ALA A 34 -17.99 13.01 -11.91
CA ALA A 34 -18.06 14.34 -12.52
C ALA A 34 -16.65 14.88 -12.90
N ARG A 35 -15.58 14.28 -12.39
CA ARG A 35 -14.19 14.68 -12.62
C ARG A 35 -13.34 13.47 -13.05
N PRO A 36 -13.57 12.90 -14.24
CA PRO A 36 -12.94 11.67 -14.68
C PRO A 36 -11.41 11.83 -14.79
N ILE A 37 -10.69 10.76 -14.45
CA ILE A 37 -9.24 10.67 -14.57
C ILE A 37 -8.94 9.62 -15.65
N ARG A 38 -8.23 10.03 -16.70
CA ARG A 38 -7.81 9.15 -17.80
C ARG A 38 -6.40 8.62 -17.53
N GLY A 39 -6.11 7.43 -18.05
CA GLY A 39 -4.80 6.80 -17.95
C GLY A 39 -4.58 5.99 -16.66
N LEU A 40 -5.62 5.79 -15.85
CA LEU A 40 -5.51 4.89 -14.69
C LEU A 40 -5.21 3.46 -15.17
N ALA A 41 -4.17 2.86 -14.60
CA ALA A 41 -3.69 1.51 -14.89
C ALA A 41 -2.97 0.94 -13.66
N ASP A 42 -2.58 -0.33 -13.72
CA ASP A 42 -1.69 -0.95 -12.72
C ASP A 42 -0.45 -0.08 -12.52
N SER A 43 -0.16 0.27 -11.26
CA SER A 43 0.96 1.16 -10.92
C SER A 43 2.34 0.63 -11.33
N LYS A 44 2.47 -0.67 -11.57
CA LYS A 44 3.71 -1.34 -11.94
C LYS A 44 4.06 -1.18 -13.44
N VAL A 45 3.03 -0.96 -14.28
CA VAL A 45 3.23 -0.75 -15.73
C VAL A 45 3.38 0.72 -16.10
N LEU A 46 3.10 1.64 -15.18
CA LEU A 46 3.24 3.08 -15.39
C LEU A 46 4.69 3.51 -15.14
N GLU A 47 5.19 4.39 -16.01
CA GLU A 47 6.45 5.08 -15.76
C GLU A 47 6.36 5.95 -14.50
N PRO A 48 7.48 6.15 -13.75
CA PRO A 48 7.49 6.89 -12.50
C PRO A 48 6.84 8.28 -12.58
N GLU A 49 7.16 9.06 -13.62
CA GLU A 49 6.65 10.42 -13.83
C GLU A 49 5.13 10.42 -14.06
N GLU A 50 4.64 9.47 -14.84
CA GLU A 50 3.20 9.34 -15.12
C GLU A 50 2.45 8.90 -13.86
N ARG A 51 3.03 8.01 -13.05
CA ARG A 51 2.47 7.56 -11.78
C ARG A 51 2.34 8.73 -10.79
N GLU A 52 3.38 9.56 -10.65
CA GLU A 52 3.34 10.75 -9.79
C GLU A 52 2.31 11.78 -10.30
N ARG A 53 2.24 12.02 -11.61
CA ARG A 53 1.23 12.89 -12.23
C ARG A 53 -0.20 12.41 -11.92
N LEU A 54 -0.44 11.11 -12.09
CA LEU A 54 -1.76 10.52 -11.81
C LEU A 54 -2.07 10.56 -10.31
N ALA A 55 -1.09 10.34 -9.44
CA ALA A 55 -1.29 10.45 -7.98
C ALA A 55 -1.76 11.85 -7.57
N LEU A 56 -1.22 12.91 -8.17
CA LEU A 56 -1.68 14.29 -7.94
C LEU A 56 -3.12 14.49 -8.45
N LEU A 57 -3.45 13.99 -9.64
CA LEU A 57 -4.81 14.08 -10.18
C LEU A 57 -5.83 13.30 -9.34
N ILE A 58 -5.46 12.13 -8.80
CA ILE A 58 -6.32 11.34 -7.92
C ILE A 58 -6.61 12.13 -6.65
N ARG A 59 -5.58 12.70 -6.01
CA ARG A 59 -5.75 13.50 -4.79
C ARG A 59 -6.63 14.74 -5.02
N GLU A 60 -6.52 15.36 -6.19
CA GLU A 60 -7.31 16.56 -6.56
C GLU A 60 -8.75 16.22 -6.95
N ARG A 61 -8.98 15.10 -7.68
CA ARG A 61 -10.23 14.83 -8.40
C ARG A 61 -11.09 13.72 -7.83
N ALA A 62 -10.55 12.85 -7.01
CA ALA A 62 -11.35 11.81 -6.36
C ALA A 62 -12.46 12.42 -5.51
N LEU A 63 -13.55 11.70 -5.31
CA LEU A 63 -14.58 12.10 -4.35
C LEU A 63 -14.02 12.11 -2.93
N CYS A 64 -13.31 11.06 -2.57
CA CYS A 64 -12.45 10.99 -1.39
C CYS A 64 -11.42 9.86 -1.58
N TYR A 65 -10.36 9.93 -0.79
CA TYR A 65 -9.36 8.87 -0.67
C TYR A 65 -8.78 8.85 0.74
N ALA A 66 -8.19 7.74 1.12
CA ALA A 66 -7.39 7.63 2.32
C ALA A 66 -6.22 6.68 2.07
N VAL A 67 -5.11 6.92 2.79
CA VAL A 67 -3.93 6.07 2.77
C VAL A 67 -3.58 5.72 4.20
N ALA A 68 -3.27 4.46 4.45
CA ALA A 68 -2.86 3.97 5.75
C ALA A 68 -1.79 2.89 5.59
N TRP A 69 -1.13 2.52 6.67
CA TRP A 69 -0.09 1.51 6.66
C TRP A 69 -0.07 0.68 7.94
N ALA A 70 0.66 -0.42 7.87
CA ALA A 70 1.17 -1.15 9.02
C ALA A 70 2.70 -1.18 8.92
N ASP A 71 3.37 -0.91 10.04
CA ASP A 71 4.83 -0.81 10.10
C ASP A 71 5.51 -2.19 10.22
N ALA A 72 6.83 -2.20 10.36
CA ALA A 72 7.60 -3.44 10.44
C ALA A 72 7.28 -4.23 11.72
N GLU A 73 7.06 -3.56 12.85
CA GLU A 73 6.72 -4.20 14.13
C GLU A 73 5.34 -4.87 14.07
N GLU A 74 4.35 -4.20 13.49
CA GLU A 74 3.03 -4.78 13.25
C GLU A 74 3.11 -5.98 12.29
N ILE A 75 3.91 -5.88 11.21
CA ILE A 75 4.12 -6.98 10.28
C ILE A 75 4.74 -8.20 10.98
N ASP A 76 5.73 -7.99 11.83
CA ASP A 76 6.37 -9.06 12.58
C ASP A 76 5.43 -9.70 13.61
N SER A 77 4.55 -8.89 14.20
CA SER A 77 3.59 -9.31 15.22
C SER A 77 2.46 -10.18 14.66
N ILE A 78 1.88 -9.78 13.51
CA ILE A 78 0.64 -10.39 12.97
C ILE A 78 0.81 -11.03 11.59
N ASN A 79 2.00 -11.10 11.04
CA ASN A 79 2.42 -11.45 9.68
C ASN A 79 1.97 -10.48 8.59
N ILE A 80 2.62 -10.59 7.41
CA ILE A 80 2.40 -9.67 6.29
C ILE A 80 0.97 -9.69 5.74
N LEU A 81 0.30 -10.84 5.74
CA LEU A 81 -1.07 -10.94 5.26
C LEU A 81 -2.02 -10.15 6.16
N GLN A 82 -1.95 -10.37 7.47
CA GLN A 82 -2.81 -9.69 8.44
C GLN A 82 -2.48 -8.19 8.52
N ALA A 83 -1.20 -7.82 8.44
CA ALA A 83 -0.78 -6.43 8.38
C ALA A 83 -1.30 -5.71 7.12
N THR A 84 -1.33 -6.41 5.97
CA THR A 84 -1.94 -5.88 4.74
C THR A 84 -3.45 -5.64 4.94
N MET A 85 -4.16 -6.61 5.50
CA MET A 85 -5.60 -6.48 5.79
C MET A 85 -5.87 -5.34 6.79
N LEU A 86 -5.01 -5.18 7.80
CA LEU A 86 -5.07 -4.08 8.76
C LEU A 86 -4.88 -2.72 8.08
N ALA A 87 -3.87 -2.56 7.23
CA ALA A 87 -3.63 -1.34 6.47
C ALA A 87 -4.82 -1.00 5.55
N MET A 88 -5.38 -1.99 4.83
CA MET A 88 -6.57 -1.81 4.00
C MET A 88 -7.80 -1.37 4.83
N ARG A 89 -8.01 -2.00 5.99
CA ARG A 89 -9.10 -1.63 6.90
C ARG A 89 -8.93 -0.19 7.42
N ARG A 90 -7.73 0.21 7.80
CA ARG A 90 -7.41 1.59 8.21
C ARG A 90 -7.67 2.59 7.09
N ALA A 91 -7.30 2.26 5.85
CA ALA A 91 -7.59 3.10 4.69
C ALA A 91 -9.09 3.26 4.46
N LEU A 92 -9.89 2.20 4.58
CA LEU A 92 -11.34 2.27 4.47
C LEU A 92 -11.97 3.12 5.57
N LEU A 93 -11.52 3.01 6.82
CA LEU A 93 -11.97 3.82 7.95
C LEU A 93 -11.62 5.30 7.79
N GLY A 94 -10.54 5.61 7.07
CA GLY A 94 -10.10 6.98 6.78
C GLY A 94 -10.88 7.68 5.66
N LEU A 95 -11.80 7.00 4.96
CA LEU A 95 -12.60 7.62 3.91
C LEU A 95 -13.59 8.64 4.50
N ALA A 96 -13.62 9.85 3.94
CA ALA A 96 -14.52 10.93 4.39
C ALA A 96 -16.01 10.64 4.13
N VAL A 97 -16.31 9.76 3.16
CA VAL A 97 -17.66 9.28 2.86
C VAL A 97 -17.68 7.76 2.76
N PRO A 98 -18.69 7.10 3.35
CA PRO A 98 -18.78 5.65 3.31
C PRO A 98 -19.07 5.15 1.88
N PRO A 99 -18.38 4.11 1.40
CA PRO A 99 -18.70 3.42 0.16
C PRO A 99 -19.98 2.61 0.29
N GLN A 100 -20.59 2.27 -0.83
CA GLN A 100 -21.70 1.31 -0.94
C GLN A 100 -21.23 -0.03 -1.51
N GLN A 101 -20.10 -0.01 -2.23
CA GLN A 101 -19.40 -1.18 -2.72
C GLN A 101 -17.91 -0.96 -2.62
N VAL A 102 -17.17 -2.01 -2.29
CA VAL A 102 -15.70 -2.00 -2.19
C VAL A 102 -15.13 -3.13 -3.05
N PHE A 103 -14.29 -2.78 -4.01
CA PHE A 103 -13.43 -3.72 -4.72
C PHE A 103 -12.04 -3.72 -4.11
N VAL A 104 -11.54 -4.89 -3.78
CA VAL A 104 -10.21 -5.08 -3.18
C VAL A 104 -9.33 -5.85 -4.16
N ASP A 105 -8.12 -5.37 -4.45
CA ASP A 105 -7.18 -6.14 -5.25
C ASP A 105 -6.81 -7.45 -4.57
N GLY A 106 -6.73 -8.53 -5.37
CA GLY A 106 -6.34 -9.85 -4.88
C GLY A 106 -7.52 -10.80 -4.66
N ASN A 107 -7.36 -11.70 -3.69
CA ASN A 107 -8.30 -12.81 -3.45
C ASN A 107 -8.94 -12.80 -2.05
N ARG A 108 -8.74 -11.73 -1.29
CA ARG A 108 -9.25 -11.59 0.08
C ARG A 108 -9.68 -10.16 0.36
N CYS A 109 -10.69 -10.01 1.22
CA CYS A 109 -11.13 -8.72 1.75
C CYS A 109 -10.69 -8.57 3.20
N PRO A 110 -10.45 -7.33 3.68
CA PRO A 110 -10.21 -7.06 5.09
C PRO A 110 -11.46 -7.36 5.93
N CYS A 111 -11.26 -7.55 7.25
CA CYS A 111 -12.37 -7.70 8.18
C CYS A 111 -13.26 -6.45 8.15
N THR A 112 -14.56 -6.67 8.05
CA THR A 112 -15.57 -5.60 7.94
C THR A 112 -16.16 -5.19 9.28
N ASP A 113 -15.90 -5.95 10.35
CA ASP A 113 -16.43 -5.68 11.68
C ASP A 113 -16.00 -4.30 12.19
N GLY A 114 -16.96 -3.51 12.65
CA GLY A 114 -16.69 -2.18 13.21
C GLY A 114 -16.21 -1.13 12.21
N LEU A 115 -16.48 -1.29 10.91
CA LEU A 115 -16.24 -0.23 9.92
C LEU A 115 -17.18 0.96 10.08
N GLY A 116 -18.33 0.80 10.77
CA GLY A 116 -19.31 1.87 10.98
C GLY A 116 -20.19 2.15 9.76
N PHE A 117 -20.09 1.35 8.71
CA PHE A 117 -20.96 1.38 7.53
C PHE A 117 -21.13 -0.01 6.94
N GLU A 118 -22.29 -0.22 6.31
CA GLU A 118 -22.59 -1.44 5.57
C GLU A 118 -22.31 -1.23 4.08
N CYS A 119 -21.57 -2.16 3.46
CA CYS A 119 -21.32 -2.16 2.03
C CYS A 119 -21.02 -3.58 1.53
N LEU A 120 -21.10 -3.74 0.20
CA LEU A 120 -20.72 -4.99 -0.45
C LEU A 120 -19.20 -5.00 -0.66
N PHE A 121 -18.55 -6.10 -0.29
CA PHE A 121 -17.12 -6.33 -0.54
C PHE A 121 -16.93 -7.39 -1.61
N GLU A 122 -16.00 -7.14 -2.52
CA GLU A 122 -15.62 -8.08 -3.57
C GLU A 122 -14.11 -8.05 -3.77
N ALA A 123 -13.46 -9.20 -3.66
CA ALA A 123 -12.05 -9.37 -4.00
C ALA A 123 -11.93 -9.63 -5.51
N VAL A 124 -11.11 -8.83 -6.19
CA VAL A 124 -10.94 -8.89 -7.65
C VAL A 124 -9.48 -9.19 -7.98
N ILE A 125 -9.22 -10.36 -8.56
CA ILE A 125 -7.88 -10.73 -9.00
C ILE A 125 -7.45 -9.80 -10.14
N LYS A 126 -6.30 -9.12 -10.00
CA LYS A 126 -5.82 -8.07 -10.91
C LYS A 126 -6.81 -6.92 -11.07
N GLY A 127 -7.45 -6.55 -9.98
CA GLY A 127 -8.37 -5.41 -9.92
C GLY A 127 -7.68 -4.09 -10.29
N ASP A 128 -6.40 -3.95 -10.00
CA ASP A 128 -5.53 -2.84 -10.38
C ASP A 128 -5.45 -2.62 -11.90
N ALA A 129 -5.64 -3.66 -12.71
CA ALA A 129 -5.69 -3.59 -14.16
C ALA A 129 -7.11 -3.44 -14.75
N SER A 130 -8.17 -3.78 -13.99
CA SER A 130 -9.54 -3.90 -14.51
C SER A 130 -10.56 -2.95 -13.89
N VAL A 131 -10.33 -2.49 -12.65
CA VAL A 131 -11.25 -1.63 -11.90
C VAL A 131 -10.62 -0.27 -11.65
N PRO A 132 -11.09 0.83 -12.27
CA PRO A 132 -10.45 2.14 -12.20
C PRO A 132 -10.22 2.68 -10.77
N SER A 133 -11.12 2.39 -9.82
CA SER A 133 -10.92 2.80 -8.43
C SER A 133 -9.81 2.01 -7.74
N VAL A 134 -9.62 0.73 -8.10
CA VAL A 134 -8.50 -0.10 -7.61
C VAL A 134 -7.18 0.36 -8.25
N SER A 135 -7.17 0.65 -9.57
CA SER A 135 -5.99 1.26 -10.23
C SER A 135 -5.57 2.56 -9.55
N ALA A 136 -6.54 3.42 -9.18
CA ALA A 136 -6.25 4.67 -8.46
C ALA A 136 -5.68 4.40 -7.06
N ALA A 137 -6.19 3.39 -6.34
CA ALA A 137 -5.68 2.98 -5.03
C ALA A 137 -4.24 2.43 -5.15
N SER A 138 -3.96 1.59 -6.16
CA SER A 138 -2.63 1.08 -6.50
C SER A 138 -1.61 2.20 -6.66
N ILE A 139 -1.95 3.22 -7.47
CA ILE A 139 -1.11 4.39 -7.71
C ILE A 139 -0.84 5.16 -6.40
N LEU A 140 -1.86 5.41 -5.57
CA LEU A 140 -1.68 6.13 -4.31
C LEU A 140 -0.86 5.32 -3.29
N ALA A 141 -1.12 4.04 -3.15
CA ALA A 141 -0.36 3.17 -2.24
C ALA A 141 1.12 3.13 -2.66
N LYS A 142 1.41 2.94 -3.94
CA LYS A 142 2.77 2.89 -4.49
C LYS A 142 3.52 4.21 -4.33
N THR A 143 2.93 5.33 -4.75
CA THR A 143 3.59 6.63 -4.69
C THR A 143 3.83 7.09 -3.25
N THR A 144 2.87 6.84 -2.36
CA THR A 144 3.02 7.15 -0.93
C THR A 144 4.11 6.30 -0.30
N ARG A 145 4.13 4.99 -0.57
CA ARG A 145 5.18 4.12 -0.03
C ARG A 145 6.56 4.50 -0.53
N ASP A 146 6.70 4.80 -1.82
CA ASP A 146 7.98 5.19 -2.41
C ASP A 146 8.51 6.51 -1.81
N ALA A 147 7.61 7.46 -1.47
CA ALA A 147 7.96 8.68 -0.76
C ALA A 147 8.42 8.38 0.68
N LEU A 148 7.67 7.56 1.42
CA LEU A 148 8.06 7.13 2.77
C LEU A 148 9.44 6.45 2.77
N MET A 149 9.73 5.60 1.78
CA MET A 149 11.04 4.94 1.72
C MET A 149 12.19 5.90 1.39
N ARG A 150 11.95 7.01 0.67
CA ARG A 150 12.94 8.10 0.49
C ARG A 150 13.19 8.83 1.81
N ASP A 151 12.15 9.15 2.57
CA ASP A 151 12.28 9.85 3.86
C ASP A 151 12.99 8.96 4.89
N LEU A 152 12.69 7.66 4.88
CA LEU A 152 13.34 6.68 5.75
C LEU A 152 14.82 6.47 5.41
N ASP A 153 15.23 6.60 4.15
CA ASP A 153 16.62 6.52 3.74
C ASP A 153 17.49 7.60 4.40
N HIS A 154 16.93 8.82 4.54
CA HIS A 154 17.61 9.91 5.27
C HIS A 154 17.76 9.64 6.77
N ARG A 155 16.80 8.93 7.37
CA ARG A 155 16.83 8.60 8.81
C ARG A 155 17.70 7.39 9.14
N TYR A 156 17.86 6.49 8.18
CA TYR A 156 18.63 5.25 8.29
C TYR A 156 19.65 5.14 7.15
N PRO A 157 20.68 6.00 7.16
CA PRO A 157 21.69 6.00 6.10
C PRO A 157 22.47 4.70 6.06
N GLY A 158 22.96 4.34 4.88
CA GLY A 158 23.77 3.14 4.65
C GLY A 158 23.01 1.96 4.03
N PHE A 159 21.67 1.94 4.13
CA PHE A 159 20.86 0.88 3.51
C PHE A 159 20.43 1.19 2.06
N SER A 160 20.53 2.44 1.59
CA SER A 160 20.12 2.87 0.24
C SER A 160 18.64 2.57 -0.07
N LEU A 161 17.77 2.78 0.91
CA LEU A 161 16.33 2.48 0.83
C LEU A 161 15.62 3.27 -0.27
N SER A 162 16.11 4.45 -0.61
CA SER A 162 15.57 5.29 -1.71
C SER A 162 15.75 4.64 -3.08
N GLY A 163 16.74 3.80 -3.26
CA GLY A 163 16.98 3.07 -4.50
C GLY A 163 16.02 1.89 -4.67
N HIS A 164 16.17 0.89 -3.83
CA HIS A 164 15.48 -0.39 -3.95
C HIS A 164 14.18 -0.49 -3.13
N LYS A 165 13.76 0.57 -2.45
CA LYS A 165 12.51 0.63 -1.67
C LYS A 165 12.34 -0.51 -0.63
N GLY A 166 13.46 -1.00 -0.10
CA GLY A 166 13.50 -2.10 0.87
C GLY A 166 13.40 -3.51 0.29
N TYR A 167 13.37 -3.67 -1.04
CA TYR A 167 13.37 -5.00 -1.67
C TYR A 167 14.71 -5.72 -1.48
N PRO A 168 14.74 -7.08 -1.51
CA PRO A 168 15.93 -7.88 -1.27
C PRO A 168 16.91 -7.87 -2.45
N THR A 169 17.40 -6.69 -2.83
CA THR A 169 18.46 -6.56 -3.84
C THR A 169 19.80 -7.00 -3.25
N PRO A 170 20.79 -7.39 -4.09
CA PRO A 170 22.14 -7.71 -3.61
C PRO A 170 22.75 -6.60 -2.74
N SER A 171 22.55 -5.33 -3.10
CA SER A 171 23.02 -4.19 -2.33
C SER A 171 22.35 -4.07 -0.96
N HIS A 172 21.03 -4.32 -0.87
CA HIS A 172 20.31 -4.30 0.40
C HIS A 172 20.76 -5.42 1.33
N VAL A 173 20.92 -6.63 0.80
CA VAL A 173 21.41 -7.78 1.57
C VAL A 173 22.85 -7.55 2.05
N ALA A 174 23.72 -6.99 1.20
CA ALA A 174 25.08 -6.64 1.59
C ALA A 174 25.10 -5.59 2.72
N ALA A 175 24.27 -4.54 2.62
CA ALA A 175 24.15 -3.53 3.67
C ALA A 175 23.61 -4.14 4.97
N LEU A 176 22.60 -5.01 4.89
CA LEU A 176 22.05 -5.72 6.04
C LEU A 176 23.11 -6.57 6.77
N ASN A 177 23.93 -7.30 6.01
CA ASN A 177 25.03 -8.12 6.58
C ASN A 177 26.14 -7.28 7.21
N ALA A 178 26.39 -6.08 6.69
CA ALA A 178 27.44 -5.18 7.20
C ALA A 178 27.01 -4.34 8.41
N LEU A 179 25.75 -3.93 8.46
CA LEU A 179 25.25 -2.98 9.45
C LEU A 179 24.30 -3.61 10.49
N GLY A 180 23.90 -4.86 10.28
CA GLY A 180 22.82 -5.47 11.03
C GLY A 180 21.43 -4.89 10.67
N PRO A 181 20.34 -5.46 11.20
CA PRO A 181 19.00 -5.00 10.92
C PRO A 181 18.66 -3.74 11.73
N SER A 182 18.16 -2.70 11.06
CA SER A 182 17.58 -1.52 11.71
C SER A 182 16.14 -1.80 12.18
N PRO A 183 15.53 -0.90 12.99
CA PRO A 183 14.12 -1.01 13.38
C PRO A 183 13.11 -1.04 12.23
N LEU A 184 13.53 -0.68 11.02
CA LEU A 184 12.68 -0.75 9.83
C LEU A 184 12.61 -2.14 9.22
N HIS A 185 13.55 -3.03 9.56
CA HIS A 185 13.63 -4.37 8.98
C HIS A 185 12.63 -5.30 9.62
N ARG A 186 11.99 -6.11 8.77
CA ARG A 186 10.98 -7.09 9.16
C ARG A 186 11.68 -8.37 9.62
N ARG A 187 11.83 -8.52 10.92
CA ARG A 187 12.56 -9.65 11.54
C ARG A 187 11.95 -11.02 11.28
N SER A 188 10.66 -11.07 10.96
CA SER A 188 9.97 -12.29 10.54
C SER A 188 10.33 -12.75 9.12
N PHE A 189 10.97 -11.88 8.28
CA PHE A 189 11.35 -12.21 6.91
C PHE A 189 12.70 -12.92 6.88
N ALA A 190 12.81 -14.01 6.11
CA ALA A 190 13.94 -14.96 6.16
C ALA A 190 15.34 -14.32 6.09
N PRO A 191 15.72 -13.41 5.17
CA PRO A 191 17.06 -12.84 5.15
C PRO A 191 17.38 -12.03 6.42
N VAL A 192 16.40 -11.31 7.00
CA VAL A 192 16.59 -10.50 8.22
C VAL A 192 16.72 -11.40 9.44
N ARG A 193 15.86 -12.41 9.55
CA ARG A 193 15.87 -13.36 10.67
C ARG A 193 17.19 -14.13 10.79
N VAL A 194 17.87 -14.41 9.69
CA VAL A 194 19.16 -15.12 9.68
C VAL A 194 20.28 -14.22 10.16
N SER A 195 20.27 -12.92 9.84
CA SER A 195 21.27 -11.97 10.32
C SER A 195 21.22 -11.75 11.84
N ASP A 196 20.05 -11.81 12.47
CA ASP A 196 19.92 -11.71 13.93
C ASP A 196 20.60 -12.86 14.69
N PHE A 197 20.82 -14.03 14.08
CA PHE A 197 21.50 -15.16 14.71
C PHE A 197 23.04 -15.09 14.60
N LEU A 198 23.55 -14.31 13.65
CA LEU A 198 25.01 -14.17 13.48
C LEU A 198 25.63 -13.20 14.50
N ASP A 199 24.82 -12.30 15.07
CA ASP A 199 25.27 -11.34 16.10
C ASP A 199 25.16 -11.90 17.53
N ALA A 200 24.54 -13.06 17.73
CA ALA A 200 24.34 -13.66 19.05
C ALA A 200 25.54 -14.52 19.54
N ASP A 201 26.50 -14.78 18.67
CA ASP A 201 27.68 -15.64 18.96
C ASP A 201 29.01 -14.86 19.05
N LEU A 202 28.98 -13.52 19.24
CA LEU A 202 30.14 -12.64 19.51
C LEU A 202 30.03 -11.99 20.88
#